data_d500276471a2ce8d45479f3d66d710af
#
_entry.id   d500276471a2ce8d45479f3d66d710af
#
_cell.length_a   1.000
_cell.length_b   1.000
_cell.length_c   1.000
_cell.angle_alpha   90.00
_cell.angle_beta   90.00
_cell.angle_gamma   90.00
#
_symmetry.space_group_name_H-M   'P 1'
#
loop_
_entity.id
_entity.type
_entity.pdbx_description
1 polymer ?
#
loop_
_entity_poly.entity_id
_entity_poly.type
_entity_poly.pdbx_seq_one_letter_code
_entity_poly.pdbx_strand_id
1 'polypeptide(L)'
;LRMEHLRQLDFPISREISYERTVDEFLLQLAVNDALRALRSRKDMVILLNEEGALIREDWHWSLLFTPNRSEKRTLDDSSDLYQVLCSLAQRRQDGEVCRVAVPDRSLKTLVSGSDPFCILDEFCKSQPGGYLAVAQNIVLEGTDHLFRHVPVCRYRVLSTVDLGEIENYHAIKTLLDEYIYAYDHRDAGEDAPKPISIAVFGPPGSGKSFGV
;
A
#
# COMPACT_ATOMS: atom_id res chain seq x y z
N LEU A 1 7.47 -14.03 8.09
CA LEU A 1 6.76 -14.42 6.87
C LEU A 1 6.89 -13.32 5.83
N ARG A 2 6.97 -13.64 4.54
CA ARG A 2 6.90 -12.69 3.44
C ARG A 2 5.51 -12.73 2.81
N MET A 3 4.98 -11.58 2.45
CA MET A 3 3.71 -11.50 1.74
C MET A 3 3.79 -12.17 0.36
N GLU A 4 4.93 -12.09 -0.29
CA GLU A 4 5.16 -12.73 -1.59
C GLU A 4 4.99 -14.26 -1.54
N HIS A 5 5.42 -14.93 -0.46
CA HIS A 5 5.18 -16.36 -0.31
C HIS A 5 3.69 -16.73 -0.24
N LEU A 6 2.85 -15.84 0.31
CA LEU A 6 1.40 -16.05 0.30
C LEU A 6 0.84 -15.93 -1.12
N ARG A 7 1.31 -14.95 -1.89
CA ARG A 7 0.90 -14.78 -3.30
C ARG A 7 1.30 -15.98 -4.16
N GLN A 8 2.50 -16.54 -3.94
CA GLN A 8 2.96 -17.75 -4.62
C GLN A 8 2.12 -19.00 -4.26
N LEU A 9 1.42 -18.98 -3.14
CA LEU A 9 0.45 -20.00 -2.72
C LEU A 9 -0.99 -19.66 -3.15
N ASP A 10 -1.15 -18.79 -4.14
CA ASP A 10 -2.44 -18.37 -4.73
C ASP A 10 -3.39 -17.68 -3.76
N PHE A 11 -2.88 -17.07 -2.66
CA PHE A 11 -3.73 -16.20 -1.86
C PHE A 11 -4.05 -14.91 -2.62
N PRO A 12 -5.32 -14.50 -2.70
CA PRO A 12 -5.74 -13.30 -3.42
C PRO A 12 -5.35 -12.04 -2.64
N ILE A 13 -4.09 -11.67 -2.73
CA ILE A 13 -3.51 -10.48 -2.10
C ILE A 13 -2.85 -9.65 -3.22
N SER A 14 -3.36 -8.45 -3.43
CA SER A 14 -2.89 -7.54 -4.48
C SER A 14 -1.42 -7.22 -4.32
N ARG A 15 -0.75 -7.03 -5.45
CA ARG A 15 0.64 -6.61 -5.49
C ARG A 15 0.68 -5.11 -5.79
N GLU A 16 1.41 -4.37 -4.97
CA GLU A 16 1.83 -2.99 -5.24
C GLU A 16 0.73 -1.94 -5.50
N ILE A 17 -0.52 -2.21 -5.12
CA ILE A 17 -1.61 -1.24 -5.25
C ILE A 17 -1.50 -0.18 -4.16
N SER A 18 -1.65 -0.60 -2.88
CA SER A 18 -1.45 0.24 -1.70
C SER A 18 -1.03 -0.64 -0.51
N TYR A 19 -0.45 -0.02 0.53
CA TYR A 19 -0.21 -0.72 1.80
C TYR A 19 -1.53 -1.11 2.46
N GLU A 20 -2.49 -0.20 2.43
CA GLU A 20 -3.79 -0.34 3.04
C GLU A 20 -4.54 -1.55 2.47
N ARG A 21 -4.62 -1.63 1.14
CA ARG A 21 -5.25 -2.74 0.46
C ARG A 21 -4.57 -4.07 0.75
N THR A 22 -3.24 -4.10 0.73
CA THR A 22 -2.48 -5.31 1.05
C THR A 22 -2.75 -5.79 2.48
N VAL A 23 -2.84 -4.85 3.44
CA VAL A 23 -3.17 -5.17 4.84
C VAL A 23 -4.60 -5.71 4.95
N ASP A 24 -5.56 -5.07 4.33
CA ASP A 24 -6.97 -5.48 4.36
C ASP A 24 -7.19 -6.87 3.77
N GLU A 25 -6.64 -7.11 2.60
CA GLU A 25 -6.73 -8.41 1.94
C GLU A 25 -6.04 -9.50 2.75
N PHE A 26 -4.84 -9.22 3.33
CA PHE A 26 -4.18 -10.18 4.20
C PHE A 26 -5.00 -10.48 5.47
N LEU A 27 -5.54 -9.47 6.14
CA LEU A 27 -6.35 -9.68 7.34
C LEU A 27 -7.63 -10.45 7.02
N LEU A 28 -8.24 -10.21 5.85
CA LEU A 28 -9.36 -10.99 5.36
C LEU A 28 -8.95 -12.47 5.16
N GLN A 29 -7.86 -12.74 4.44
CA GLN A 29 -7.36 -14.10 4.25
C GLN A 29 -7.02 -14.77 5.57
N LEU A 30 -6.35 -14.07 6.47
CA LEU A 30 -6.05 -14.57 7.81
C LEU A 30 -7.32 -14.97 8.55
N ALA A 31 -8.41 -14.22 8.41
CA ALA A 31 -9.68 -14.49 9.09
C ALA A 31 -10.46 -15.67 8.48
N VAL A 32 -10.49 -15.81 7.15
CA VAL A 32 -11.38 -16.78 6.47
C VAL A 32 -10.66 -18.05 6.02
N ASN A 33 -9.36 -18.02 5.73
CA ASN A 33 -8.66 -19.13 5.09
C ASN A 33 -8.06 -20.10 6.12
N ASP A 34 -8.49 -21.35 6.11
CA ASP A 34 -8.05 -22.36 7.06
C ASP A 34 -6.55 -22.72 6.94
N ALA A 35 -5.94 -22.53 5.77
CA ALA A 35 -4.50 -22.73 5.61
C ALA A 35 -3.67 -21.78 6.51
N LEU A 36 -4.23 -20.61 6.86
CA LEU A 36 -3.60 -19.64 7.75
C LEU A 36 -3.98 -19.81 9.23
N ARG A 37 -4.72 -20.88 9.59
CA ARG A 37 -5.20 -21.11 10.95
C ARG A 37 -4.08 -21.09 12.00
N ALA A 38 -2.91 -21.66 11.67
CA ALA A 38 -1.75 -21.67 12.57
C ALA A 38 -1.21 -20.26 12.86
N LEU A 39 -1.39 -19.31 11.93
CA LEU A 39 -0.99 -17.90 12.11
C LEU A 39 -1.98 -17.14 12.98
N ARG A 40 -3.28 -17.51 12.95
CA ARG A 40 -4.30 -16.87 13.81
C ARG A 40 -3.95 -16.99 15.30
N SER A 41 -3.39 -18.11 15.72
CA SER A 41 -3.03 -18.38 17.12
C SER A 41 -1.70 -17.77 17.56
N ARG A 42 -0.95 -17.11 16.67
CA ARG A 42 0.31 -16.46 17.01
C ARG A 42 0.05 -15.09 17.60
N LYS A 43 0.51 -14.87 18.83
CA LYS A 43 0.42 -13.59 19.53
C LYS A 43 1.30 -12.53 18.85
N ASP A 44 2.51 -12.95 18.47
CA ASP A 44 3.52 -12.08 17.88
C ASP A 44 3.94 -12.62 16.51
N MET A 45 3.99 -11.76 15.51
CA MET A 45 4.48 -12.10 14.18
C MET A 45 4.88 -10.86 13.39
N VAL A 46 5.76 -11.07 12.42
CA VAL A 46 6.15 -10.04 11.45
C VAL A 46 5.93 -10.60 10.05
N ILE A 47 5.28 -9.80 9.22
CA ILE A 47 5.02 -10.10 7.81
C ILE A 47 5.62 -8.98 6.99
N LEU A 48 6.65 -9.29 6.22
CA LEU A 48 7.25 -8.35 5.29
C LEU A 48 6.33 -8.20 4.08
N LEU A 49 5.93 -6.97 3.79
CA LEU A 49 5.16 -6.62 2.60
C LEU A 49 6.10 -6.50 1.40
N ASN A 50 7.17 -5.76 1.60
CA ASN A 50 8.30 -5.54 0.70
C ASN A 50 9.49 -5.00 1.51
N GLU A 51 10.54 -4.46 0.85
CA GLU A 51 11.68 -3.83 1.54
C GLU A 51 11.34 -2.53 2.27
N GLU A 52 10.18 -1.95 1.99
CA GLU A 52 9.77 -0.64 2.49
C GLU A 52 8.63 -0.71 3.51
N GLY A 53 8.11 -1.92 3.78
CA GLY A 53 7.00 -2.07 4.71
C GLY A 53 6.92 -3.45 5.36
N ALA A 54 6.41 -3.47 6.59
CA ALA A 54 6.15 -4.67 7.37
C ALA A 54 4.89 -4.53 8.20
N LEU A 55 4.06 -5.56 8.20
CA LEU A 55 2.93 -5.68 9.12
C LEU A 55 3.41 -6.45 10.35
N ILE A 56 3.24 -5.85 11.52
CA ILE A 56 3.72 -6.37 12.80
C ILE A 56 2.52 -6.62 13.71
N ARG A 57 2.47 -7.80 14.30
CA ARG A 57 1.56 -8.14 15.37
C ARG A 57 2.36 -8.29 16.67
N GLU A 58 2.04 -7.50 17.66
CA GLU A 58 2.61 -7.52 18.99
C GLU A 58 1.46 -7.56 20.00
N ASP A 59 1.45 -8.55 20.87
CA ASP A 59 0.41 -8.73 21.88
C ASP A 59 -1.02 -8.63 21.33
N TRP A 60 -1.26 -9.30 20.18
CA TRP A 60 -2.53 -9.31 19.43
C TRP A 60 -2.88 -8.02 18.68
N HIS A 61 -2.10 -6.94 18.84
CA HIS A 61 -2.34 -5.67 18.16
C HIS A 61 -1.51 -5.57 16.89
N TRP A 62 -2.16 -5.14 15.82
CA TRP A 62 -1.52 -4.94 14.55
C TRP A 62 -1.00 -3.51 14.37
N SER A 63 0.15 -3.39 13.79
CA SER A 63 0.71 -2.13 13.34
C SER A 63 1.44 -2.31 12.02
N LEU A 64 1.40 -1.28 11.20
CA LEU A 64 2.10 -1.22 9.92
C LEU A 64 3.31 -0.32 10.03
N LEU A 65 4.47 -0.82 9.62
CA LEU A 65 5.66 -0.03 9.30
C LEU A 65 5.66 0.23 7.80
N PHE A 66 5.90 1.45 7.37
CA PHE A 66 5.91 1.82 5.96
C PHE A 66 6.78 3.04 5.68
N THR A 67 7.26 3.16 4.45
CA THR A 67 7.95 4.34 3.95
C THR A 67 6.94 5.23 3.24
N PRO A 68 6.74 6.50 3.68
CA PRO A 68 5.80 7.43 3.05
C PRO A 68 6.06 7.68 1.57
N ASN A 69 7.31 7.91 1.22
CA ASN A 69 7.73 8.11 -0.16
C ASN A 69 8.24 6.78 -0.74
N ARG A 70 7.32 5.98 -1.28
CA ARG A 70 7.64 4.67 -1.84
C ARG A 70 8.54 4.83 -3.07
N SER A 71 9.64 4.08 -3.10
CA SER A 71 10.48 3.97 -4.29
C SER A 71 9.87 2.96 -5.28
N GLU A 72 9.68 3.34 -6.53
CA GLU A 72 9.07 2.48 -7.56
C GLU A 72 9.89 1.21 -7.91
N LYS A 73 11.12 1.08 -7.40
CA LYS A 73 12.09 0.08 -7.87
C LYS A 73 12.53 -0.97 -6.85
N ARG A 74 11.95 -1.02 -5.65
CA ARG A 74 12.39 -1.96 -4.61
C ARG A 74 11.40 -3.11 -4.43
N THR A 75 11.52 -4.10 -5.29
CA THR A 75 10.94 -5.43 -5.05
C THR A 75 11.89 -6.25 -4.19
N LEU A 76 11.37 -6.94 -3.17
CA LEU A 76 12.14 -7.94 -2.44
C LEU A 76 12.62 -9.01 -3.41
N ASP A 77 13.93 -9.13 -3.56
CA ASP A 77 14.52 -10.31 -4.14
C ASP A 77 14.26 -11.51 -3.20
N ASP A 78 13.87 -12.66 -3.76
CA ASP A 78 13.64 -13.89 -2.99
C ASP A 78 14.87 -14.33 -2.19
N SER A 79 16.08 -13.90 -2.60
CA SER A 79 17.35 -14.12 -1.94
C SER A 79 17.62 -13.20 -0.73
N SER A 80 16.85 -12.13 -0.54
CA SER A 80 17.09 -11.17 0.55
C SER A 80 16.91 -11.82 1.91
N ASP A 81 17.90 -11.65 2.82
CA ASP A 81 17.78 -12.13 4.18
C ASP A 81 16.72 -11.37 4.96
N LEU A 82 15.70 -12.09 5.46
CA LEU A 82 14.61 -11.53 6.28
C LEU A 82 15.12 -10.70 7.47
N TYR A 83 16.20 -11.16 8.11
CA TYR A 83 16.77 -10.46 9.24
C TYR A 83 17.41 -9.14 8.83
N GLN A 84 18.12 -9.11 7.72
CA GLN A 84 18.72 -7.87 7.18
C GLN A 84 17.66 -6.85 6.78
N VAL A 85 16.57 -7.29 6.16
CA VAL A 85 15.45 -6.39 5.82
C VAL A 85 14.81 -5.79 7.09
N LEU A 86 14.58 -6.60 8.12
CA LEU A 86 14.05 -6.10 9.40
C LEU A 86 15.01 -5.13 10.09
N CYS A 87 16.31 -5.41 10.10
CA CYS A 87 17.31 -4.51 10.65
C CYS A 87 17.36 -3.19 9.87
N SER A 88 17.27 -3.24 8.55
CA SER A 88 17.21 -2.05 7.71
C SER A 88 15.96 -1.20 8.00
N LEU A 89 14.78 -1.83 8.12
CA LEU A 89 13.54 -1.13 8.47
C LEU A 89 13.62 -0.51 9.88
N ALA A 90 14.21 -1.22 10.84
CA ALA A 90 14.39 -0.73 12.20
C ALA A 90 15.33 0.49 12.25
N GLN A 91 16.45 0.44 11.50
CA GLN A 91 17.39 1.56 11.38
C GLN A 91 16.72 2.77 10.71
N ARG A 92 16.07 2.58 9.56
CA ARG A 92 15.37 3.65 8.84
C ARG A 92 14.24 4.28 9.65
N ARG A 93 13.63 3.51 10.57
CA ARG A 93 12.66 4.07 11.52
C ARG A 93 13.33 5.01 12.53
N GLN A 94 14.53 4.67 13.03
CA GLN A 94 15.30 5.57 13.91
C GLN A 94 15.71 6.84 13.19
N ASP A 95 16.01 6.74 11.89
CA ASP A 95 16.37 7.87 11.03
C ASP A 95 15.14 8.71 10.58
N GLY A 96 13.93 8.31 10.97
CA GLY A 96 12.68 9.00 10.64
C GLY A 96 12.17 8.79 9.21
N GLU A 97 12.72 7.83 8.49
CA GLU A 97 12.30 7.50 7.10
C GLU A 97 11.12 6.52 7.06
N VAL A 98 10.96 5.72 8.12
CA VAL A 98 9.90 4.71 8.24
C VAL A 98 8.92 5.12 9.34
N CYS A 99 7.65 5.19 8.98
CA CYS A 99 6.56 5.48 9.88
C CYS A 99 5.94 4.21 10.46
N ARG A 100 5.29 4.34 11.61
CA ARG A 100 4.47 3.30 12.22
C ARG A 100 3.07 3.83 12.44
N VAL A 101 2.07 3.06 12.03
CA VAL A 101 0.65 3.35 12.27
C VAL A 101 -0.02 2.12 12.88
N ALA A 102 -0.95 2.33 13.80
CA ALA A 102 -1.79 1.25 14.31
C ALA A 102 -2.78 0.81 13.22
N VAL A 103 -2.98 -0.50 13.10
CA VAL A 103 -4.04 -1.05 12.25
C VAL A 103 -5.21 -1.39 13.17
N PRO A 104 -6.37 -0.73 13.02
CA PRO A 104 -7.50 -0.93 13.90
C PRO A 104 -8.08 -2.34 13.76
N ASP A 105 -8.57 -2.88 14.87
CA ASP A 105 -9.29 -4.14 14.86
C ASP A 105 -10.62 -3.97 14.12
N ARG A 106 -10.86 -4.81 13.10
CA ARG A 106 -12.08 -4.77 12.31
C ARG A 106 -12.79 -6.11 12.31
N SER A 107 -14.11 -6.04 12.33
CA SER A 107 -14.95 -7.26 12.24
C SER A 107 -14.78 -7.94 10.89
N LEU A 108 -14.98 -9.27 10.86
CA LEU A 108 -14.99 -10.00 9.60
C LEU A 108 -16.03 -9.44 8.60
N LYS A 109 -17.17 -8.97 9.11
CA LYS A 109 -18.20 -8.35 8.26
C LYS A 109 -17.69 -7.10 7.57
N THR A 110 -16.94 -6.25 8.28
CA THR A 110 -16.33 -5.03 7.74
C THR A 110 -15.28 -5.37 6.68
N LEU A 111 -14.40 -6.34 6.97
CA LEU A 111 -13.37 -6.80 6.03
C LEU A 111 -13.99 -7.39 4.74
N VAL A 112 -15.04 -8.20 4.86
CA VAL A 112 -15.72 -8.80 3.70
C VAL A 112 -16.48 -7.77 2.88
N SER A 113 -17.14 -6.80 3.52
CA SER A 113 -17.92 -5.78 2.82
C SER A 113 -17.05 -4.68 2.18
N GLY A 114 -15.81 -4.50 2.64
CA GLY A 114 -14.97 -3.37 2.24
C GLY A 114 -15.57 -1.99 2.56
N SER A 115 -16.55 -1.94 3.49
CA SER A 115 -17.29 -0.71 3.79
C SER A 115 -16.51 0.33 4.58
N ASP A 116 -15.44 -0.08 5.21
CA ASP A 116 -14.57 0.77 6.03
C ASP A 116 -13.11 0.31 5.83
N PRO A 117 -12.49 0.63 4.70
CA PRO A 117 -11.13 0.21 4.40
C PRO A 117 -10.15 0.85 5.39
N PHE A 118 -9.07 0.14 5.71
CA PHE A 118 -7.96 0.73 6.45
C PHE A 118 -7.37 1.88 5.63
N CYS A 119 -7.20 3.04 6.26
CA CYS A 119 -6.63 4.23 5.63
C CYS A 119 -5.59 4.87 6.56
N ILE A 120 -4.35 4.91 6.13
CA ILE A 120 -3.22 5.48 6.91
C ILE A 120 -3.43 6.97 7.17
N LEU A 121 -3.95 7.71 6.19
CA LEU A 121 -4.27 9.13 6.34
C LEU A 121 -5.28 9.36 7.46
N ASP A 122 -6.32 8.54 7.53
CA ASP A 122 -7.34 8.64 8.57
C ASP A 122 -6.77 8.37 9.96
N GLU A 123 -5.97 7.32 10.11
CA GLU A 123 -5.33 6.99 11.37
C GLU A 123 -4.31 8.06 11.79
N PHE A 124 -3.57 8.61 10.84
CA PHE A 124 -2.70 9.75 11.10
C PHE A 124 -3.51 10.95 11.59
N CYS A 125 -4.58 11.35 10.91
CA CYS A 125 -5.42 12.46 11.33
C CYS A 125 -6.03 12.25 12.72
N LYS A 126 -6.55 11.06 13.00
CA LYS A 126 -7.11 10.71 14.32
C LYS A 126 -6.06 10.78 15.44
N SER A 127 -4.79 10.51 15.15
CA SER A 127 -3.69 10.56 16.12
C SER A 127 -3.25 11.99 16.47
N GLN A 128 -3.59 12.98 15.62
CA GLN A 128 -3.18 14.36 15.85
C GLN A 128 -4.09 15.09 16.85
N PRO A 129 -3.55 15.91 17.75
CA PRO A 129 -4.35 16.80 18.59
C PRO A 129 -5.21 17.73 17.71
N GLY A 130 -6.54 17.63 17.83
CA GLY A 130 -7.49 18.37 17.00
C GLY A 130 -7.91 17.69 15.70
N GLY A 131 -7.40 16.48 15.43
CA GLY A 131 -7.86 15.61 14.34
C GLY A 131 -7.69 16.20 12.93
N TYR A 132 -8.64 15.86 12.05
CA TYR A 132 -8.63 16.31 10.64
C TYR A 132 -8.57 17.84 10.49
N LEU A 133 -9.25 18.58 11.38
CA LEU A 133 -9.27 20.03 11.29
C LEU A 133 -7.88 20.63 11.53
N ALA A 134 -7.16 20.12 12.53
CA ALA A 134 -5.81 20.59 12.83
C ALA A 134 -4.84 20.25 11.69
N VAL A 135 -4.95 19.05 11.10
CA VAL A 135 -4.14 18.66 9.94
C VAL A 135 -4.43 19.60 8.75
N ALA A 136 -5.72 19.86 8.45
CA ALA A 136 -6.10 20.77 7.38
C ALA A 136 -5.59 22.20 7.60
N GLN A 137 -5.67 22.71 8.84
CA GLN A 137 -5.13 24.01 9.20
C GLN A 137 -3.62 24.08 9.03
N ASN A 138 -2.88 23.04 9.46
CA ASN A 138 -1.44 22.98 9.30
C ASN A 138 -1.03 22.97 7.82
N ILE A 139 -1.76 22.23 6.96
CA ILE A 139 -1.51 22.24 5.52
C ILE A 139 -1.66 23.65 4.92
N VAL A 140 -2.68 24.39 5.33
CA VAL A 140 -2.92 25.75 4.84
C VAL A 140 -1.85 26.74 5.33
N LEU A 141 -1.38 26.58 6.57
CA LEU A 141 -0.43 27.52 7.20
C LEU A 141 1.03 27.19 6.87
N GLU A 142 1.39 25.91 6.84
CA GLU A 142 2.78 25.44 6.80
C GLU A 142 3.11 24.62 5.54
N GLY A 143 2.10 24.29 4.72
CA GLY A 143 2.25 23.45 3.55
C GLY A 143 2.12 21.97 3.84
N THR A 144 2.42 21.14 2.83
CA THR A 144 2.16 19.69 2.84
C THR A 144 3.34 18.84 3.37
N ASP A 145 4.50 19.43 3.61
CA ASP A 145 5.73 18.69 3.90
C ASP A 145 5.63 17.81 5.15
N HIS A 146 4.95 18.32 6.18
CA HIS A 146 4.72 17.53 7.40
C HIS A 146 3.85 16.31 7.10
N LEU A 147 2.73 16.49 6.41
CA LEU A 147 1.83 15.39 6.02
C LEU A 147 2.57 14.35 5.19
N PHE A 148 3.32 14.78 4.18
CA PHE A 148 4.03 13.90 3.24
C PHE A 148 5.15 13.07 3.87
N ARG A 149 5.57 13.39 5.09
CA ARG A 149 6.51 12.57 5.87
C ARG A 149 5.83 11.46 6.66
N HIS A 150 4.51 11.50 6.83
CA HIS A 150 3.78 10.62 7.74
C HIS A 150 2.72 9.76 7.09
N VAL A 151 2.38 10.02 5.82
CA VAL A 151 1.40 9.25 5.06
C VAL A 151 1.94 8.86 3.70
N PRO A 152 1.44 7.77 3.08
CA PRO A 152 1.81 7.41 1.73
C PRO A 152 1.50 8.54 0.74
N VAL A 153 2.48 8.86 -0.10
CA VAL A 153 2.35 9.89 -1.14
C VAL A 153 2.64 9.26 -2.49
N CYS A 154 1.71 9.40 -3.41
CA CYS A 154 1.94 9.09 -4.81
C CYS A 154 2.30 10.35 -5.58
N ARG A 155 3.36 10.28 -6.38
CA ARG A 155 3.88 11.42 -7.15
C ARG A 155 3.96 11.05 -8.63
N TYR A 156 3.20 11.79 -9.46
CA TYR A 156 3.21 11.67 -10.91
C TYR A 156 3.54 13.04 -11.50
N ARG A 157 4.78 13.24 -11.92
CA ARG A 157 5.28 14.53 -12.44
C ARG A 157 4.96 15.69 -11.46
N VAL A 158 3.96 16.52 -11.80
CA VAL A 158 3.52 17.68 -11.01
C VAL A 158 2.41 17.35 -10.00
N LEU A 159 1.78 16.20 -10.14
CA LEU A 159 0.71 15.76 -9.24
C LEU A 159 1.30 15.03 -8.04
N SER A 160 0.89 15.43 -6.84
CA SER A 160 1.13 14.67 -5.61
C SER A 160 -0.21 14.45 -4.91
N THR A 161 -0.51 13.21 -4.57
CA THR A 161 -1.75 12.86 -3.88
C THR A 161 -1.47 11.96 -2.68
N VAL A 162 -2.31 12.09 -1.64
CA VAL A 162 -2.38 11.23 -0.47
C VAL A 162 -3.74 10.54 -0.36
N ASP A 163 -4.64 10.80 -1.30
CA ASP A 163 -5.94 10.13 -1.36
C ASP A 163 -5.76 8.67 -1.77
N LEU A 164 -6.26 7.76 -0.92
CA LEU A 164 -6.11 6.31 -1.12
C LEU A 164 -6.73 5.85 -2.45
N GLY A 165 -7.93 6.37 -2.78
CA GLY A 165 -8.61 5.99 -4.02
C GLY A 165 -7.84 6.44 -5.26
N GLU A 166 -7.27 7.65 -5.24
CA GLU A 166 -6.43 8.14 -6.32
C GLU A 166 -5.13 7.32 -6.43
N ILE A 167 -4.46 7.05 -5.32
CA ILE A 167 -3.24 6.22 -5.28
C ILE A 167 -3.51 4.86 -5.90
N GLU A 168 -4.57 4.17 -5.48
CA GLU A 168 -4.94 2.86 -6.00
C GLU A 168 -5.28 2.89 -7.49
N ASN A 169 -6.04 3.89 -7.94
CA ASN A 169 -6.39 4.06 -9.35
C ASN A 169 -5.15 4.28 -10.23
N TYR A 170 -4.23 5.16 -9.80
CA TYR A 170 -2.99 5.40 -10.56
C TYR A 170 -2.08 4.18 -10.59
N HIS A 171 -1.93 3.46 -9.48
CA HIS A 171 -1.13 2.23 -9.46
C HIS A 171 -1.75 1.13 -10.33
N ALA A 172 -3.08 0.98 -10.34
CA ALA A 172 -3.76 0.03 -11.22
C ALA A 172 -3.54 0.36 -12.70
N ILE A 173 -3.66 1.63 -13.09
CA ILE A 173 -3.39 2.08 -14.47
C ILE A 173 -1.93 1.82 -14.83
N LYS A 174 -0.99 2.17 -13.95
CA LYS A 174 0.44 1.93 -14.16
C LYS A 174 0.74 0.45 -14.37
N THR A 175 0.21 -0.42 -13.53
CA THR A 175 0.39 -1.87 -13.66
C THR A 175 -0.10 -2.38 -15.00
N LEU A 176 -1.30 -1.96 -15.45
CA LEU A 176 -1.83 -2.34 -16.76
C LEU A 176 -0.95 -1.86 -17.92
N LEU A 177 -0.39 -0.65 -17.81
CA LEU A 177 0.52 -0.12 -18.81
C LEU A 177 1.85 -0.88 -18.84
N ASP A 178 2.42 -1.16 -17.68
CA ASP A 178 3.67 -1.92 -17.55
C ASP A 178 3.51 -3.35 -18.11
N GLU A 179 2.40 -4.03 -17.81
CA GLU A 179 2.07 -5.35 -18.38
C GLU A 179 1.90 -5.30 -19.91
N TYR A 180 1.24 -4.26 -20.41
CA TYR A 180 1.08 -4.08 -21.85
C TYR A 180 2.42 -3.85 -22.56
N ILE A 181 3.27 -2.97 -22.01
CA ILE A 181 4.60 -2.70 -22.56
C ILE A 181 5.44 -3.97 -22.53
N TYR A 182 5.42 -4.70 -21.40
CA TYR A 182 6.14 -5.96 -21.29
C TYR A 182 5.69 -6.98 -22.34
N ALA A 183 4.38 -7.18 -22.53
CA ALA A 183 3.83 -8.09 -23.54
C ALA A 183 4.16 -7.63 -24.96
N TYR A 184 4.23 -6.31 -25.21
CA TYR A 184 4.62 -5.76 -26.51
C TYR A 184 6.09 -6.02 -26.83
N ASP A 185 6.99 -5.82 -25.86
CA ASP A 185 8.44 -5.92 -26.03
C ASP A 185 8.94 -7.37 -26.07
N HIS A 186 8.23 -8.31 -25.42
CA HIS A 186 8.64 -9.71 -25.29
C HIS A 186 7.84 -10.66 -26.19
N ARG A 187 7.10 -10.14 -27.17
CA ARG A 187 6.38 -10.97 -28.15
C ARG A 187 7.35 -11.72 -29.08
N ASP A 188 7.01 -12.94 -29.43
CA ASP A 188 7.75 -13.72 -30.41
C ASP A 188 7.59 -13.17 -31.83
N ALA A 189 8.61 -13.39 -32.67
CA ALA A 189 8.58 -12.97 -34.08
C ALA A 189 7.47 -13.72 -34.81
N GLY A 190 6.38 -13.05 -35.15
CA GLY A 190 5.20 -13.62 -35.81
C GLY A 190 3.93 -13.65 -34.97
N GLU A 191 4.00 -13.29 -33.73
CA GLU A 191 2.80 -13.07 -32.91
C GLU A 191 2.17 -11.70 -33.20
N ASP A 192 0.83 -11.66 -33.13
CA ASP A 192 0.07 -10.41 -33.23
C ASP A 192 0.41 -9.47 -32.06
N ALA A 193 0.41 -8.17 -32.33
CA ALA A 193 0.58 -7.18 -31.27
C ALA A 193 -0.55 -7.31 -30.23
N PRO A 194 -0.27 -7.11 -28.93
CA PRO A 194 -1.32 -7.11 -27.91
C PRO A 194 -2.39 -6.06 -28.26
N LYS A 195 -3.65 -6.37 -27.90
CA LYS A 195 -4.78 -5.46 -28.16
C LYS A 195 -4.54 -4.11 -27.52
N PRO A 196 -4.84 -2.99 -28.22
CA PRO A 196 -4.66 -1.65 -27.66
C PRO A 196 -5.39 -1.48 -26.33
N ILE A 197 -4.74 -0.84 -25.36
CA ILE A 197 -5.40 -0.43 -24.11
C ILE A 197 -6.22 0.82 -24.40
N SER A 198 -7.47 0.82 -23.95
CA SER A 198 -8.35 1.99 -23.98
C SER A 198 -8.64 2.43 -22.55
N ILE A 199 -8.24 3.66 -22.20
CA ILE A 199 -8.47 4.25 -20.88
C ILE A 199 -9.48 5.39 -21.02
N ALA A 200 -10.58 5.31 -20.26
CA ALA A 200 -11.60 6.35 -20.22
C ALA A 200 -11.55 7.05 -18.86
N VAL A 201 -11.38 8.37 -18.85
CA VAL A 201 -11.33 9.19 -17.64
C VAL A 201 -12.63 9.99 -17.50
N PHE A 202 -13.37 9.68 -16.43
CA PHE A 202 -14.64 10.33 -16.13
C PHE A 202 -14.50 11.26 -14.92
N GLY A 203 -15.27 12.34 -14.90
CA GLY A 203 -15.34 13.25 -13.76
C GLY A 203 -16.00 14.57 -14.13
N PRO A 204 -16.48 15.34 -13.14
CA PRO A 204 -17.12 16.64 -13.41
C PRO A 204 -16.11 17.64 -13.99
N PRO A 205 -16.58 18.74 -14.61
CA PRO A 205 -15.72 19.84 -15.03
C PRO A 205 -14.86 20.36 -13.86
N GLY A 206 -13.59 20.61 -14.10
CA GLY A 206 -12.67 21.12 -13.07
C GLY A 206 -12.11 20.07 -12.10
N SER A 207 -12.44 18.80 -12.25
CA SER A 207 -11.93 17.71 -11.38
C SER A 207 -10.47 17.26 -11.65
N GLY A 208 -9.72 18.04 -12.43
CA GLY A 208 -8.29 17.73 -12.68
C GLY A 208 -8.04 16.58 -13.66
N LYS A 209 -9.03 16.11 -14.43
CA LYS A 209 -8.90 15.01 -15.39
C LYS A 209 -7.67 15.12 -16.30
N SER A 210 -7.41 16.33 -16.79
CA SER A 210 -6.27 16.61 -17.69
C SER A 210 -4.90 16.57 -17.01
N PHE A 211 -4.85 16.52 -15.69
CA PHE A 211 -3.62 16.35 -14.94
C PHE A 211 -3.29 14.89 -14.63
N GLY A 212 -4.29 14.00 -14.69
CA GLY A 212 -4.15 12.59 -14.39
C GLY A 212 -3.88 11.68 -15.61
N VAL A 213 -3.78 12.28 -16.82
CA VAL A 213 -3.57 11.55 -18.10
C VAL A 213 -2.21 11.99 -18.74
#